data_2735bd377574950ef0267c3572b50c0b
#
_entry.id   2735bd377574950ef0267c3572b50c0b
#
_cell.length_a   1.000
_cell.length_b   1.000
_cell.length_c   1.000
_cell.angle_alpha   90.00
_cell.angle_beta   90.00
_cell.angle_gamma   90.00
#
_symmetry.space_group_name_H-M   'P 1'
#
loop_
_entity.id
_entity.type
_entity.pdbx_description
1 polymer ?
#
loop_
_entity_poly.entity_id
_entity_poly.type
_entity_poly.pdbx_seq_one_letter_code
_entity_poly.pdbx_strand_id
1 'polypeptide(L)'
;RRSSDLERVIILMGSGAEAVEETVEAMIARENAKVGVLKVRLFRPFPAAELIKALPATVRKIAVLDRTKEPGSQGEPLHQDVIQALFDAQGSGTLPFTNGMPKVVGGRYGLSSKEFTPAMVKGVYDSLEQDAPKNHFTIGINDDVLGTSLPYDEDYSTEADDVTRAMFFGLGSDGTVGANKDAIKIIGQHTDLYVQGYFVYDSKKAGSSTISHLRFGPRPIKS
;
A
#
# COMPACT_ATOMS: atom_id res chain seq x y z
N ARG A 1 16.02 -3.87 -0.66
CA ARG A 1 16.84 -4.98 -1.22
C ARG A 1 16.32 -5.29 -2.62
N ARG A 2 17.17 -5.20 -3.65
CA ARG A 2 16.85 -5.78 -4.95
C ARG A 2 17.06 -7.30 -4.81
N SER A 3 15.97 -8.06 -4.70
CA SER A 3 16.03 -9.50 -4.88
C SER A 3 15.90 -9.77 -6.37
N SER A 4 16.78 -10.60 -6.91
CA SER A 4 16.79 -10.98 -8.32
C SER A 4 15.71 -12.01 -8.68
N ASP A 5 14.92 -12.45 -7.71
CA ASP A 5 13.98 -13.56 -7.81
C ASP A 5 12.51 -13.17 -7.50
N LEU A 6 12.20 -11.87 -7.50
CA LEU A 6 10.83 -11.39 -7.28
C LEU A 6 9.90 -11.84 -8.40
N GLU A 7 8.74 -12.36 -8.04
CA GLU A 7 7.73 -12.84 -8.99
C GLU A 7 6.47 -11.95 -9.01
N ARG A 8 6.16 -11.30 -7.88
CA ARG A 8 4.96 -10.45 -7.71
C ARG A 8 5.38 -9.09 -7.19
N VAL A 9 4.91 -8.03 -7.84
CA VAL A 9 5.25 -6.65 -7.49
C VAL A 9 4.00 -5.80 -7.37
N ILE A 10 3.92 -5.01 -6.30
CA ILE A 10 2.97 -3.90 -6.22
C ILE A 10 3.68 -2.61 -6.64
N ILE A 11 3.04 -1.84 -7.52
CA ILE A 11 3.48 -0.51 -7.94
C ILE A 11 2.47 0.50 -7.41
N LEU A 12 2.94 1.49 -6.66
CA LEU A 12 2.08 2.54 -6.14
C LEU A 12 2.87 3.82 -5.83
N MET A 13 2.16 4.89 -5.48
CA MET A 13 2.75 6.14 -5.01
C MET A 13 2.10 6.62 -3.72
N GLY A 14 2.74 7.55 -3.04
CA GLY A 14 2.23 8.19 -1.82
C GLY A 14 2.41 7.35 -0.55
N SER A 15 1.69 7.73 0.51
CA SER A 15 1.86 7.16 1.85
C SER A 15 1.54 5.67 1.96
N GLY A 16 0.67 5.13 1.13
CA GLY A 16 0.39 3.69 1.10
C GLY A 16 1.61 2.82 0.78
N ALA A 17 2.65 3.42 0.17
CA ALA A 17 3.87 2.70 -0.16
C ALA A 17 4.66 2.21 1.06
N GLU A 18 4.49 2.85 2.21
CA GLU A 18 5.16 2.44 3.45
C GLU A 18 4.48 1.20 4.06
N ALA A 19 3.15 1.15 4.05
CA ALA A 19 2.41 -0.05 4.44
C ALA A 19 2.76 -1.26 3.55
N VAL A 20 2.93 -1.03 2.23
CA VAL A 20 3.36 -2.09 1.31
C VAL A 20 4.79 -2.54 1.61
N GLU A 21 5.72 -1.62 1.86
CA GLU A 21 7.11 -1.96 2.17
C GLU A 21 7.21 -2.80 3.44
N GLU A 22 6.53 -2.41 4.50
CA GLU A 22 6.51 -3.14 5.76
C GLU A 22 5.91 -4.55 5.58
N THR A 23 4.81 -4.65 4.84
CA THR A 23 4.20 -5.94 4.52
C THR A 23 5.12 -6.85 3.71
N VAL A 24 5.81 -6.30 2.71
CA VAL A 24 6.81 -7.03 1.91
C VAL A 24 7.94 -7.55 2.80
N GLU A 25 8.47 -6.72 3.70
CA GLU A 25 9.51 -7.15 4.65
C GLU A 25 9.02 -8.30 5.54
N ALA A 26 7.79 -8.22 6.06
CA ALA A 26 7.18 -9.26 6.88
C ALA A 26 6.95 -10.56 6.09
N MET A 27 6.39 -10.49 4.89
CA MET A 27 6.15 -11.66 4.03
C MET A 27 7.46 -12.36 3.62
N ILE A 28 8.51 -11.60 3.33
CA ILE A 28 9.83 -12.17 3.03
C ILE A 28 10.40 -12.87 4.27
N ALA A 29 10.30 -12.24 5.44
CA ALA A 29 10.88 -12.78 6.67
C ALA A 29 10.14 -14.01 7.19
N ARG A 30 8.81 -14.02 7.11
CA ARG A 30 7.94 -15.07 7.69
C ARG A 30 7.66 -16.23 6.73
N GLU A 31 7.51 -15.91 5.43
CA GLU A 31 6.99 -16.84 4.43
C GLU A 31 8.00 -17.11 3.30
N ASN A 32 9.16 -16.46 3.30
CA ASN A 32 10.14 -16.48 2.20
C ASN A 32 9.48 -16.11 0.84
N ALA A 33 8.50 -15.20 0.88
CA ALA A 33 7.71 -14.83 -0.28
C ALA A 33 8.53 -14.05 -1.31
N LYS A 34 8.30 -14.32 -2.59
CA LYS A 34 8.97 -13.64 -3.72
C LYS A 34 8.19 -12.40 -4.15
N VAL A 35 8.04 -11.47 -3.23
CA VAL A 35 7.25 -10.25 -3.39
C VAL A 35 8.11 -9.00 -3.29
N GLY A 36 7.69 -7.94 -3.96
CA GLY A 36 8.40 -6.66 -3.93
C GLY A 36 7.47 -5.48 -4.17
N VAL A 37 7.95 -4.29 -3.84
CA VAL A 37 7.27 -3.02 -4.07
C VAL A 37 8.12 -2.09 -4.92
N LEU A 38 7.48 -1.39 -5.87
CA LEU A 38 8.06 -0.30 -6.61
C LEU A 38 7.32 0.99 -6.23
N LYS A 39 8.04 1.90 -5.56
CA LYS A 39 7.49 3.18 -5.12
C LYS A 39 7.72 4.24 -6.18
N VAL A 40 6.65 4.72 -6.81
CA VAL A 40 6.73 5.83 -7.77
C VAL A 40 6.81 7.14 -7.00
N ARG A 41 7.93 7.84 -7.12
CA ARG A 41 8.14 9.15 -6.47
C ARG A 41 7.98 10.32 -7.43
N LEU A 42 8.29 10.12 -8.71
CA LEU A 42 8.08 11.09 -9.77
C LEU A 42 6.95 10.59 -10.68
N PHE A 43 5.80 11.28 -10.62
CA PHE A 43 4.63 10.90 -11.43
C PHE A 43 4.55 11.65 -12.77
N ARG A 44 4.99 12.89 -12.79
CA ARG A 44 5.04 13.71 -14.03
C ARG A 44 6.34 14.52 -14.09
N PRO A 45 7.12 14.44 -15.17
CA PRO A 45 6.94 13.50 -16.29
C PRO A 45 7.11 12.04 -15.84
N PHE A 46 6.34 11.10 -16.43
CA PHE A 46 6.40 9.70 -16.01
C PHE A 46 7.73 9.05 -16.42
N PRO A 47 8.49 8.46 -15.49
CA PRO A 47 9.83 7.93 -15.76
C PRO A 47 9.76 6.49 -16.29
N ALA A 48 9.22 6.31 -17.51
CA ALA A 48 8.96 4.99 -18.08
C ALA A 48 10.21 4.11 -18.18
N ALA A 49 11.33 4.66 -18.62
CA ALA A 49 12.58 3.92 -18.77
C ALA A 49 13.13 3.43 -17.40
N GLU A 50 13.07 4.29 -16.39
CA GLU A 50 13.48 3.95 -15.01
C GLU A 50 12.55 2.92 -14.39
N LEU A 51 11.24 3.00 -14.65
CA LEU A 51 10.28 1.99 -14.23
C LEU A 51 10.67 0.61 -14.78
N ILE A 52 10.85 0.51 -16.10
CA ILE A 52 11.23 -0.75 -16.76
C ILE A 52 12.55 -1.29 -16.21
N LYS A 53 13.56 -0.44 -16.06
CA LYS A 53 14.86 -0.82 -15.49
C LYS A 53 14.79 -1.28 -14.03
N ALA A 54 13.83 -0.78 -13.27
CA ALA A 54 13.67 -1.13 -11.86
C ALA A 54 13.00 -2.50 -11.64
N LEU A 55 12.28 -3.01 -12.63
CA LEU A 55 11.57 -4.29 -12.53
C LEU A 55 12.54 -5.46 -12.77
N PRO A 56 12.62 -6.42 -11.84
CA PRO A 56 13.42 -7.64 -12.04
C PRO A 56 12.90 -8.49 -13.21
N ALA A 57 13.81 -9.17 -13.88
CA ALA A 57 13.50 -10.03 -15.02
C ALA A 57 12.58 -11.23 -14.69
N THR A 58 12.49 -11.60 -13.42
CA THR A 58 11.69 -12.72 -12.91
C THR A 58 10.23 -12.38 -12.63
N VAL A 59 9.85 -11.09 -12.70
CA VAL A 59 8.48 -10.63 -12.40
C VAL A 59 7.49 -11.24 -13.39
N ARG A 60 6.43 -11.81 -12.85
CA ARG A 60 5.35 -12.46 -13.60
C ARG A 60 4.02 -11.74 -13.45
N LYS A 61 3.78 -11.10 -12.29
CA LYS A 61 2.52 -10.44 -11.98
C LYS A 61 2.75 -9.10 -11.29
N ILE A 62 1.98 -8.11 -11.70
CA ILE A 62 2.07 -6.73 -11.19
C ILE A 62 0.67 -6.28 -10.80
N ALA A 63 0.51 -5.77 -9.59
CA ALA A 63 -0.65 -4.98 -9.21
C ALA A 63 -0.26 -3.50 -9.16
N VAL A 64 -0.97 -2.66 -9.89
CA VAL A 64 -0.80 -1.21 -9.81
C VAL A 64 -1.93 -0.65 -8.97
N LEU A 65 -1.57 0.05 -7.89
CA LEU A 65 -2.54 0.58 -6.93
C LEU A 65 -2.64 2.10 -7.04
N ASP A 66 -3.84 2.57 -7.27
CA ASP A 66 -4.18 3.98 -7.32
C ASP A 66 -5.10 4.37 -6.16
N ARG A 67 -4.83 5.51 -5.51
CA ARG A 67 -5.70 6.10 -4.50
C ARG A 67 -6.65 7.12 -5.13
N THR A 68 -7.17 6.79 -6.29
CA THR A 68 -8.14 7.58 -7.03
C THR A 68 -9.09 6.68 -7.80
N LYS A 69 -10.21 7.23 -8.23
CA LYS A 69 -11.10 6.64 -9.22
C LYS A 69 -11.24 7.61 -10.39
N GLU A 70 -11.04 7.10 -11.59
CA GLU A 70 -11.20 7.86 -12.84
C GLU A 70 -12.48 7.38 -13.55
N PRO A 71 -13.66 8.01 -13.31
CA PRO A 71 -14.91 7.58 -13.90
C PRO A 71 -14.87 7.63 -15.42
N GLY A 72 -15.32 6.53 -16.05
CA GLY A 72 -15.35 6.42 -17.51
C GLY A 72 -14.01 6.08 -18.17
N SER A 73 -12.91 6.01 -17.41
CA SER A 73 -11.61 5.58 -17.91
C SER A 73 -11.45 4.06 -17.93
N GLN A 74 -10.56 3.57 -18.79
CA GLN A 74 -10.20 2.15 -18.86
C GLN A 74 -9.32 1.68 -17.70
N GLY A 75 -8.91 2.56 -16.82
CA GLY A 75 -8.12 2.32 -15.63
C GLY A 75 -7.75 3.62 -14.95
N GLU A 76 -7.20 3.53 -13.76
CA GLU A 76 -6.71 4.65 -12.99
C GLU A 76 -5.39 5.20 -13.57
N PRO A 77 -5.01 6.46 -13.28
CA PRO A 77 -3.90 7.13 -13.96
C PRO A 77 -2.55 6.40 -13.89
N LEU A 78 -2.14 5.93 -12.70
CA LEU A 78 -0.86 5.22 -12.57
C LEU A 78 -0.91 3.87 -13.30
N HIS A 79 -2.03 3.15 -13.19
CA HIS A 79 -2.23 1.89 -13.89
C HIS A 79 -2.08 2.05 -15.40
N GLN A 80 -2.67 3.09 -15.99
CA GLN A 80 -2.55 3.38 -17.43
C GLN A 80 -1.12 3.72 -17.83
N ASP A 81 -0.42 4.56 -17.05
CA ASP A 81 0.97 4.92 -17.34
C ASP A 81 1.91 3.70 -17.28
N VAL A 82 1.69 2.79 -16.32
CA VAL A 82 2.47 1.54 -16.24
C VAL A 82 2.19 0.62 -17.43
N ILE A 83 0.92 0.46 -17.81
CA ILE A 83 0.54 -0.33 -19.01
C ILE A 83 1.20 0.26 -20.26
N GLN A 84 1.11 1.58 -20.45
CA GLN A 84 1.71 2.25 -21.61
C GLN A 84 3.23 2.07 -21.65
N ALA A 85 3.91 2.26 -20.51
CA ALA A 85 5.36 2.07 -20.42
C ALA A 85 5.79 0.63 -20.77
N LEU A 86 5.05 -0.37 -20.30
CA LEU A 86 5.31 -1.78 -20.62
C LEU A 86 5.06 -2.09 -22.10
N PHE A 87 3.99 -1.53 -22.66
CA PHE A 87 3.66 -1.71 -24.07
C PHE A 87 4.72 -1.09 -25.00
N ASP A 88 5.18 0.13 -24.70
CA ASP A 88 6.24 0.80 -25.46
C ASP A 88 7.58 0.04 -25.35
N ALA A 89 7.89 -0.47 -24.14
CA ALA A 89 9.09 -1.30 -23.93
C ALA A 89 9.01 -2.63 -24.70
N GLN A 90 7.83 -3.23 -24.83
CA GLN A 90 7.63 -4.40 -25.66
C GLN A 90 7.87 -4.10 -27.13
N GLY A 91 7.29 -3.01 -27.64
CA GLY A 91 7.46 -2.59 -29.03
C GLY A 91 8.90 -2.26 -29.41
N SER A 92 9.67 -1.73 -28.47
CA SER A 92 11.11 -1.42 -28.65
C SER A 92 12.05 -2.58 -28.30
N GLY A 93 11.56 -3.72 -27.85
CA GLY A 93 12.39 -4.86 -27.47
C GLY A 93 13.23 -4.64 -26.21
N THR A 94 12.83 -3.72 -25.33
CA THR A 94 13.57 -3.37 -24.10
C THR A 94 12.98 -3.97 -22.83
N LEU A 95 11.97 -4.84 -22.94
CA LEU A 95 11.41 -5.56 -21.78
C LEU A 95 12.46 -6.43 -21.11
N PRO A 96 12.61 -6.36 -19.77
CA PRO A 96 13.60 -7.14 -19.05
C PRO A 96 13.16 -8.58 -18.76
N PHE A 97 11.89 -8.94 -18.98
CA PHE A 97 11.30 -10.16 -18.46
C PHE A 97 11.67 -11.41 -19.23
N THR A 98 12.10 -12.45 -18.51
CA THR A 98 12.48 -13.75 -19.08
C THR A 98 11.25 -14.62 -19.44
N ASN A 99 10.11 -14.37 -18.82
CA ASN A 99 8.88 -15.16 -19.00
C ASN A 99 7.81 -14.42 -19.86
N GLY A 100 8.24 -13.45 -20.66
CA GLY A 100 7.33 -12.59 -21.43
C GLY A 100 6.66 -11.48 -20.60
N MET A 101 5.69 -10.80 -21.17
CA MET A 101 4.97 -9.70 -20.53
C MET A 101 4.29 -10.18 -19.23
N PRO A 102 4.54 -9.53 -18.08
CA PRO A 102 3.86 -9.89 -16.85
C PRO A 102 2.36 -9.61 -16.94
N LYS A 103 1.58 -10.35 -16.16
CA LYS A 103 0.16 -10.04 -15.99
C LYS A 103 0.03 -8.80 -15.11
N VAL A 104 -0.60 -7.77 -15.63
CA VAL A 104 -0.80 -6.48 -14.91
C VAL A 104 -2.27 -6.32 -14.56
N VAL A 105 -2.55 -5.99 -13.31
CA VAL A 105 -3.90 -5.68 -12.82
C VAL A 105 -3.90 -4.34 -12.10
N GLY A 106 -4.98 -3.58 -12.24
CA GLY A 106 -5.20 -2.31 -11.55
C GLY A 106 -6.08 -2.50 -10.32
N GLY A 107 -5.81 -1.76 -9.27
CA GLY A 107 -6.60 -1.76 -8.05
C GLY A 107 -6.73 -0.38 -7.40
N ARG A 108 -7.80 -0.18 -6.66
CA ARG A 108 -8.11 1.05 -5.93
C ARG A 108 -8.10 0.81 -4.44
N TYR A 109 -7.54 1.74 -3.69
CA TYR A 109 -7.48 1.70 -2.24
C TYR A 109 -7.65 3.10 -1.63
N GLY A 110 -7.98 3.18 -0.34
CA GLY A 110 -7.86 4.39 0.46
C GLY A 110 -8.76 5.56 0.06
N LEU A 111 -9.77 5.34 -0.78
CA LEU A 111 -10.73 6.37 -1.17
C LEU A 111 -11.57 6.81 0.03
N SER A 112 -11.98 8.10 0.04
CA SER A 112 -12.78 8.68 1.13
C SER A 112 -12.13 8.51 2.51
N SER A 113 -10.80 8.67 2.59
CA SER A 113 -10.01 8.53 3.83
C SER A 113 -10.07 7.15 4.48
N LYS A 114 -10.40 6.11 3.72
CA LYS A 114 -10.33 4.74 4.20
C LYS A 114 -8.89 4.33 4.46
N GLU A 115 -8.70 3.51 5.47
CA GLU A 115 -7.40 2.93 5.82
C GLU A 115 -6.85 2.06 4.70
N PHE A 116 -5.54 1.88 4.74
CA PHE A 116 -4.84 0.90 3.92
C PHE A 116 -3.82 0.18 4.80
N THR A 117 -4.20 -1.00 5.25
CA THR A 117 -3.47 -1.77 6.27
C THR A 117 -2.57 -2.84 5.65
N PRO A 118 -1.58 -3.36 6.40
CA PRO A 118 -0.80 -4.53 5.99
C PRO A 118 -1.66 -5.75 5.62
N ALA A 119 -2.77 -5.97 6.31
CA ALA A 119 -3.74 -7.02 5.98
C ALA A 119 -4.31 -6.88 4.56
N MET A 120 -4.67 -5.66 4.18
CA MET A 120 -5.14 -5.36 2.81
C MET A 120 -4.04 -5.56 1.78
N VAL A 121 -2.81 -5.16 2.07
CA VAL A 121 -1.65 -5.39 1.21
C VAL A 121 -1.41 -6.87 0.99
N LYS A 122 -1.45 -7.67 2.06
CA LYS A 122 -1.35 -9.14 1.98
C LYS A 122 -2.44 -9.70 1.06
N GLY A 123 -3.69 -9.26 1.20
CA GLY A 123 -4.80 -9.66 0.34
C GLY A 123 -4.57 -9.36 -1.15
N VAL A 124 -3.90 -8.25 -1.48
CA VAL A 124 -3.49 -7.96 -2.87
C VAL A 124 -2.45 -8.98 -3.36
N TYR A 125 -1.44 -9.31 -2.56
CA TYR A 125 -0.44 -10.33 -2.94
C TYR A 125 -1.06 -11.72 -3.06
N ASP A 126 -2.00 -12.09 -2.19
CA ASP A 126 -2.72 -13.37 -2.26
C ASP A 126 -3.59 -13.45 -3.53
N SER A 127 -4.23 -12.34 -3.91
CA SER A 127 -4.93 -12.26 -5.21
C SER A 127 -3.97 -12.45 -6.38
N LEU A 128 -2.75 -11.90 -6.31
CA LEU A 128 -1.74 -12.11 -7.35
C LEU A 128 -1.22 -13.56 -7.42
N GLU A 129 -1.42 -14.40 -6.40
CA GLU A 129 -1.08 -15.83 -6.47
C GLU A 129 -1.99 -16.60 -7.41
N GLN A 130 -3.24 -16.18 -7.53
CA GLN A 130 -4.23 -16.85 -8.37
C GLN A 130 -3.82 -16.84 -9.85
N ASP A 131 -4.16 -17.86 -10.59
CA ASP A 131 -3.90 -17.93 -12.04
C ASP A 131 -4.56 -16.77 -12.81
N ALA A 132 -5.73 -16.34 -12.37
CA ALA A 132 -6.49 -15.24 -12.93
C ALA A 132 -6.81 -14.17 -11.86
N PRO A 133 -5.82 -13.35 -11.45
CA PRO A 133 -6.05 -12.28 -10.50
C PRO A 133 -7.09 -11.29 -11.05
N LYS A 134 -7.97 -10.81 -10.16
CA LYS A 134 -9.01 -9.85 -10.51
C LYS A 134 -8.39 -8.54 -10.98
N ASN A 135 -8.81 -8.02 -12.12
CA ASN A 135 -8.45 -6.68 -12.59
C ASN A 135 -9.51 -5.66 -12.18
N HIS A 136 -9.15 -4.41 -12.07
CA HIS A 136 -10.01 -3.29 -11.61
C HIS A 136 -10.65 -3.57 -10.25
N PHE A 137 -9.89 -4.18 -9.35
CA PHE A 137 -10.36 -4.50 -8.01
C PHE A 137 -10.38 -3.30 -7.07
N THR A 138 -11.07 -3.45 -5.95
CA THR A 138 -10.96 -2.59 -4.79
C THR A 138 -10.43 -3.39 -3.59
N ILE A 139 -9.71 -2.75 -2.70
CA ILE A 139 -9.27 -3.34 -1.42
C ILE A 139 -9.56 -2.37 -0.27
N GLY A 140 -10.17 -2.89 0.81
CA GLY A 140 -10.63 -2.06 1.92
C GLY A 140 -11.80 -1.12 1.57
N ILE A 141 -12.41 -1.29 0.42
CA ILE A 141 -13.58 -0.56 -0.08
C ILE A 141 -14.60 -1.60 -0.50
N ASN A 142 -15.75 -1.63 0.19
CA ASN A 142 -16.84 -2.51 -0.21
C ASN A 142 -17.49 -1.98 -1.48
N ASP A 143 -17.46 -2.80 -2.51
CA ASP A 143 -18.19 -2.58 -3.76
C ASP A 143 -19.19 -3.73 -3.94
N ASP A 144 -20.38 -3.52 -3.43
CA ASP A 144 -21.50 -4.44 -3.49
C ASP A 144 -22.29 -4.35 -4.80
N VAL A 145 -22.00 -3.35 -5.64
CA VAL A 145 -22.63 -3.15 -6.94
C VAL A 145 -21.96 -3.97 -8.03
N LEU A 146 -20.62 -3.85 -8.15
CA LEU A 146 -19.83 -4.53 -9.18
C LEU A 146 -19.07 -5.75 -8.66
N GLY A 147 -19.05 -5.95 -7.34
CA GLY A 147 -18.37 -7.06 -6.70
C GLY A 147 -16.85 -7.04 -6.91
N THR A 148 -16.23 -5.85 -6.98
CA THR A 148 -14.79 -5.70 -7.27
C THR A 148 -13.90 -5.87 -6.05
N SER A 149 -14.47 -5.92 -4.84
CA SER A 149 -13.72 -6.03 -3.60
C SER A 149 -12.92 -7.34 -3.52
N LEU A 150 -11.66 -7.24 -3.09
CA LEU A 150 -10.85 -8.39 -2.73
C LEU A 150 -11.08 -8.75 -1.26
N PRO A 151 -11.15 -10.05 -0.94
CA PRO A 151 -11.08 -10.52 0.43
C PRO A 151 -9.65 -10.36 0.97
N TYR A 152 -9.52 -10.20 2.29
CA TYR A 152 -8.26 -10.22 3.02
C TYR A 152 -8.50 -10.69 4.45
N ASP A 153 -7.46 -11.20 5.09
CA ASP A 153 -7.47 -11.61 6.50
C ASP A 153 -7.26 -10.36 7.37
N GLU A 154 -8.31 -9.93 8.06
CA GLU A 154 -8.29 -8.73 8.90
C GLU A 154 -7.36 -8.87 10.12
N ASP A 155 -7.06 -10.10 10.54
CA ASP A 155 -6.18 -10.39 11.69
C ASP A 155 -4.70 -10.39 11.31
N TYR A 156 -4.36 -10.31 10.01
CA TYR A 156 -2.96 -10.23 9.59
C TYR A 156 -2.31 -8.94 10.06
N SER A 157 -1.26 -9.05 10.85
CA SER A 157 -0.49 -7.92 11.38
C SER A 157 1.00 -8.07 11.12
N THR A 158 1.64 -6.95 10.80
CA THR A 158 3.10 -6.84 10.68
C THR A 158 3.75 -6.30 11.94
N GLU A 159 2.97 -5.86 12.91
CA GLU A 159 3.49 -5.28 14.14
C GLU A 159 4.30 -6.29 14.96
N ALA A 160 5.35 -5.78 15.56
CA ALA A 160 6.18 -6.56 16.48
C ALA A 160 5.59 -6.57 17.89
N ASP A 161 5.82 -7.66 18.64
CA ASP A 161 5.28 -7.85 19.99
C ASP A 161 5.82 -6.83 21.01
N ASP A 162 6.94 -6.19 20.73
CA ASP A 162 7.58 -5.17 21.58
C ASP A 162 7.11 -3.73 21.27
N VAL A 163 6.10 -3.56 20.44
CA VAL A 163 5.44 -2.28 20.17
C VAL A 163 4.23 -2.11 21.08
N THR A 164 4.24 -1.07 21.89
CA THR A 164 3.07 -0.67 22.68
C THR A 164 2.09 0.11 21.81
N ARG A 165 0.82 -0.24 21.91
CA ARG A 165 -0.28 0.35 21.13
C ARG A 165 -1.32 0.96 22.06
N ALA A 166 -1.74 2.17 21.74
CA ALA A 166 -2.87 2.83 22.39
C ALA A 166 -3.81 3.42 21.33
N MET A 167 -5.08 3.40 21.63
CA MET A 167 -6.11 3.96 20.77
C MET A 167 -6.89 5.03 21.53
N PHE A 168 -7.05 6.19 20.91
CA PHE A 168 -7.81 7.31 21.44
C PHE A 168 -9.12 7.44 20.65
N PHE A 169 -10.24 7.34 21.35
CA PHE A 169 -11.55 7.56 20.78
C PHE A 169 -12.07 8.94 21.22
N GLY A 170 -12.54 9.70 20.28
CA GLY A 170 -13.09 11.01 20.55
C GLY A 170 -14.14 11.44 19.53
N LEU A 171 -14.72 12.59 19.77
CA LEU A 171 -15.61 13.28 18.83
C LEU A 171 -14.83 14.41 18.16
N GLY A 172 -15.19 14.74 16.93
CA GLY A 172 -14.60 15.85 16.21
C GLY A 172 -14.61 17.14 17.04
N SER A 173 -13.44 17.78 17.17
CA SER A 173 -13.23 19.03 17.94
C SER A 173 -13.28 18.89 19.47
N ASP A 174 -13.16 17.72 20.04
CA ASP A 174 -13.15 17.49 21.51
C ASP A 174 -11.76 17.56 22.16
N GLY A 175 -10.68 17.75 21.36
CA GLY A 175 -9.30 17.83 21.86
C GLY A 175 -8.55 16.49 21.88
N THR A 176 -9.19 15.37 21.59
CA THR A 176 -8.58 14.02 21.63
C THR A 176 -7.38 13.89 20.68
N VAL A 177 -7.45 14.49 19.49
CA VAL A 177 -6.30 14.52 18.55
C VAL A 177 -5.13 15.29 19.14
N GLY A 178 -5.38 16.41 19.84
CA GLY A 178 -4.37 17.18 20.58
C GLY A 178 -3.71 16.34 21.65
N ALA A 179 -4.50 15.63 22.45
CA ALA A 179 -4.00 14.78 23.53
C ALA A 179 -3.07 13.67 22.99
N ASN A 180 -3.41 13.03 21.87
CA ASN A 180 -2.54 12.04 21.23
C ASN A 180 -1.23 12.69 20.74
N LYS A 181 -1.30 13.87 20.08
CA LYS A 181 -0.11 14.60 19.64
C LYS A 181 0.82 14.98 20.79
N ASP A 182 0.26 15.36 21.92
CA ASP A 182 1.05 15.67 23.12
C ASP A 182 1.67 14.41 23.73
N ALA A 183 0.95 13.28 23.75
CA ALA A 183 1.52 11.99 24.16
C ALA A 183 2.71 11.58 23.26
N ILE A 184 2.61 11.75 21.94
CA ILE A 184 3.71 11.51 20.99
C ILE A 184 4.95 12.35 21.38
N LYS A 185 4.76 13.65 21.64
CA LYS A 185 5.86 14.55 22.01
C LYS A 185 6.48 14.15 23.36
N ILE A 186 5.67 13.87 24.36
CA ILE A 186 6.14 13.51 25.70
C ILE A 186 6.97 12.22 25.62
N ILE A 187 6.48 11.18 24.97
CA ILE A 187 7.21 9.92 24.85
C ILE A 187 8.52 10.13 24.07
N GLY A 188 8.46 10.81 22.93
CA GLY A 188 9.64 11.05 22.09
C GLY A 188 10.69 11.98 22.73
N GLN A 189 10.31 12.83 23.67
CA GLN A 189 11.24 13.72 24.37
C GLN A 189 11.84 13.10 25.64
N HIS A 190 11.14 12.17 26.29
CA HIS A 190 11.51 11.63 27.59
C HIS A 190 11.94 10.16 27.54
N THR A 191 11.96 9.54 26.37
CA THR A 191 12.41 8.16 26.18
C THR A 191 13.22 8.03 24.90
N ASP A 192 13.99 6.96 24.77
CA ASP A 192 14.70 6.59 23.53
C ASP A 192 13.83 5.77 22.55
N LEU A 193 12.51 5.77 22.76
CA LEU A 193 11.59 5.01 21.92
C LEU A 193 11.22 5.77 20.65
N TYR A 194 11.02 5.03 19.57
CA TYR A 194 10.41 5.53 18.36
C TYR A 194 8.90 5.63 18.56
N VAL A 195 8.31 6.74 18.17
CA VAL A 195 6.89 7.04 18.41
C VAL A 195 6.21 7.39 17.11
N GLN A 196 5.02 6.87 16.88
CA GLN A 196 4.19 7.20 15.72
C GLN A 196 2.77 7.49 16.15
N GLY A 197 2.20 8.56 15.61
CA GLY A 197 0.76 8.83 15.66
C GLY A 197 0.12 8.64 14.31
N TYR A 198 -1.00 7.92 14.28
CA TYR A 198 -1.82 7.70 13.10
C TYR A 198 -3.25 8.18 13.37
N PHE A 199 -3.80 8.96 12.43
CA PHE A 199 -5.08 9.64 12.63
C PHE A 199 -6.05 9.30 11.51
N VAL A 200 -7.22 8.80 11.88
CA VAL A 200 -8.32 8.55 10.96
C VAL A 200 -9.37 9.66 11.14
N TYR A 201 -9.62 10.40 10.08
CA TYR A 201 -10.59 11.47 10.08
C TYR A 201 -11.82 11.09 9.26
N ASP A 202 -13.00 11.31 9.82
CA ASP A 202 -14.23 11.30 9.04
C ASP A 202 -14.36 12.61 8.23
N SER A 203 -15.10 12.56 7.13
CA SER A 203 -15.39 13.72 6.28
C SER A 203 -16.25 14.79 6.95
N LYS A 204 -16.98 14.46 8.03
CA LYS A 204 -17.76 15.39 8.84
C LYS A 204 -16.89 16.04 9.90
N LYS A 205 -16.91 17.39 9.99
CA LYS A 205 -16.05 18.12 10.93
C LYS A 205 -16.54 18.13 12.38
N ALA A 206 -17.82 18.15 12.63
CA ALA A 206 -18.36 18.27 13.99
C ALA A 206 -19.17 17.04 14.38
N GLY A 207 -18.90 16.49 15.57
CA GLY A 207 -19.63 15.37 16.14
C GLY A 207 -19.39 14.01 15.49
N SER A 208 -18.44 13.93 14.54
CA SER A 208 -18.01 12.65 13.97
C SER A 208 -17.01 11.94 14.88
N SER A 209 -17.01 10.61 14.85
CA SER A 209 -16.02 9.83 15.58
C SER A 209 -14.64 10.10 15.02
N THR A 210 -13.67 10.38 15.90
CA THR A 210 -12.26 10.51 15.57
C THR A 210 -11.52 9.37 16.26
N ILE A 211 -10.80 8.59 15.49
CA ILE A 211 -9.95 7.52 16.02
C ILE A 211 -8.51 7.90 15.74
N SER A 212 -7.69 7.90 16.77
CA SER A 212 -6.25 8.09 16.59
C SER A 212 -5.48 7.01 17.34
N HIS A 213 -4.43 6.53 16.67
CA HIS A 213 -3.56 5.49 17.17
C HIS A 213 -2.25 6.09 17.62
N LEU A 214 -1.72 5.62 18.73
CA LEU A 214 -0.38 5.90 19.22
C LEU A 214 0.36 4.58 19.30
N ARG A 215 1.51 4.53 18.68
CA ARG A 215 2.40 3.37 18.73
C ARG A 215 3.80 3.82 19.16
N PHE A 216 4.44 3.05 20.01
CA PHE A 216 5.82 3.33 20.40
C PHE A 216 6.58 2.04 20.74
N GLY A 217 7.88 2.01 20.42
CA GLY A 217 8.70 0.82 20.59
C GLY A 217 10.19 1.09 20.35
N PRO A 218 11.04 0.08 20.53
CA PRO A 218 12.49 0.23 20.44
C PRO A 218 13.04 0.36 19.02
N ARG A 219 12.21 0.20 18.00
CA ARG A 219 12.60 0.27 16.58
C ARG A 219 11.73 1.26 15.81
N PRO A 220 12.22 1.81 14.67
CA PRO A 220 11.42 2.67 13.80
C PRO A 220 10.12 1.97 13.36
N ILE A 221 9.01 2.69 13.49
CA ILE A 221 7.68 2.27 13.05
C ILE A 221 7.42 2.91 11.70
N LYS A 222 7.25 2.11 10.66
CA LYS A 222 7.12 2.61 9.27
C LYS A 222 5.67 2.87 8.86
N SER A 223 4.76 2.01 9.29
CA SER A 223 3.36 2.01 8.84
C SER A 223 2.40 2.04 10.00
#